data_880685abb577187ede7d72629d2f7d6a
#
_entry.id   880685abb577187ede7d72629d2f7d6a
#
_cell.length_a   1.000
_cell.length_b   1.000
_cell.length_c   1.000
_cell.angle_alpha   90.00
_cell.angle_beta   90.00
_cell.angle_gamma   90.00
#
_symmetry.space_group_name_H-M   'P 1'
#
loop_
_entity.id
_entity.type
_entity.pdbx_description
1 polymer ?
#
loop_
_entity_poly.entity_id
_entity_poly.type
_entity_poly.pdbx_seq_one_letter_code
_entity_poly.pdbx_strand_id
1 'polypeptide(L)'
;NVHMCDGTDTSYFYGCSSIESITVTNKNRNYCSMNGVLYSKDKKKLLLYPPAKKDKEYVIPNGVETIDYTFSNCKYLKTITIPSSVDDIGNSLDVAGIGYCNGKIPGFTIKGYKGTAAERYARNNDFNFVQLQIVPTSVALNKTTLTLDTGKTSTLKATVYPSNAANKKCTWRSSNTSDATIDSNGKVTAKQVGTATVTVKTANGKTASCNVTVQAVPTSVSLNKTSLTLDVGKSYTLTKTVSPSNAVTSYTWSSSNTSVATVDKNGKVI
;
A
#
# COMPACT_ATOMS: atom_id res chain seq x y z
N ASN A 1 22.92 -35.79 15.75
CA ASN A 1 22.97 -35.52 14.29
C ASN A 1 22.10 -36.56 13.59
N VAL A 2 20.89 -36.18 13.23
CA VAL A 2 20.02 -37.02 12.39
C VAL A 2 20.43 -36.79 10.93
N HIS A 3 20.95 -37.81 10.27
CA HIS A 3 21.19 -37.79 8.82
C HIS A 3 19.85 -38.11 8.16
N MET A 4 19.23 -37.11 7.57
CA MET A 4 18.03 -37.31 6.76
C MET A 4 18.47 -37.70 5.33
N CYS A 5 18.02 -38.84 4.86
CA CYS A 5 18.18 -39.25 3.47
C CYS A 5 17.32 -38.35 2.56
N ASP A 6 17.56 -38.36 1.25
CA ASP A 6 17.02 -37.42 0.25
C ASP A 6 15.49 -37.46 0.02
N GLY A 7 14.73 -38.04 0.91
CA GLY A 7 13.26 -38.08 0.87
C GLY A 7 12.60 -37.07 1.83
N THR A 8 11.42 -36.58 1.48
CA THR A 8 10.56 -35.73 2.33
C THR A 8 9.93 -36.50 3.49
N ASP A 9 10.46 -37.66 3.83
CA ASP A 9 9.92 -38.56 4.83
C ASP A 9 10.30 -38.08 6.24
N THR A 10 9.34 -37.47 6.94
CA THR A 10 9.43 -37.08 8.34
C THR A 10 9.11 -38.21 9.31
N SER A 11 8.87 -39.40 8.80
CA SER A 11 8.53 -40.61 9.61
C SER A 11 9.63 -40.96 10.64
N TYR A 12 10.88 -40.60 10.38
CA TYR A 12 12.01 -40.75 11.31
C TYR A 12 11.82 -40.01 12.66
N PHE A 13 10.96 -38.99 12.69
CA PHE A 13 10.64 -38.25 13.92
C PHE A 13 9.37 -38.73 14.60
N TYR A 14 8.71 -39.74 14.03
CA TYR A 14 7.51 -40.33 14.62
C TYR A 14 7.85 -40.93 15.99
N GLY A 15 7.18 -40.48 17.05
CA GLY A 15 7.48 -40.90 18.42
C GLY A 15 8.58 -40.11 19.14
N CYS A 16 9.29 -39.22 18.46
CA CYS A 16 10.33 -38.38 19.11
C CYS A 16 9.71 -37.24 19.92
N SER A 17 8.97 -37.51 20.98
CA SER A 17 8.21 -36.53 21.78
C SER A 17 9.03 -35.56 22.60
N SER A 18 10.37 -35.73 22.67
CA SER A 18 11.28 -34.93 23.47
C SER A 18 12.11 -33.90 22.68
N ILE A 19 11.88 -33.77 21.36
CA ILE A 19 12.60 -32.79 20.55
C ILE A 19 12.11 -31.36 20.89
N GLU A 20 13.01 -30.48 21.33
CA GLU A 20 12.74 -29.09 21.64
C GLU A 20 13.12 -28.14 20.50
N SER A 21 14.13 -28.51 19.68
CA SER A 21 14.65 -27.67 18.60
C SER A 21 15.38 -28.49 17.54
N ILE A 22 15.31 -28.02 16.30
CA ILE A 22 16.01 -28.62 15.14
C ILE A 22 16.93 -27.58 14.54
N THR A 23 18.20 -27.94 14.35
CA THR A 23 19.16 -27.10 13.64
C THR A 23 19.67 -27.82 12.40
N VAL A 24 19.53 -27.17 11.26
CA VAL A 24 20.01 -27.65 9.96
C VAL A 24 21.17 -26.77 9.51
N THR A 25 22.29 -27.40 9.11
CA THR A 25 23.45 -26.65 8.61
C THR A 25 23.15 -25.98 7.27
N ASN A 26 23.76 -24.82 6.99
CA ASN A 26 23.58 -24.09 5.72
C ASN A 26 24.01 -24.90 4.49
N LYS A 27 24.87 -25.92 4.67
CA LYS A 27 25.34 -26.82 3.61
C LYS A 27 24.30 -27.86 3.19
N ASN A 28 23.26 -28.09 3.99
CA ASN A 28 22.20 -29.02 3.60
C ASN A 28 21.45 -28.50 2.38
N ARG A 29 21.29 -29.36 1.38
CA ARG A 29 20.68 -29.00 0.08
C ARG A 29 19.17 -29.08 0.07
N ASN A 30 18.58 -29.91 0.94
CA ASN A 30 17.16 -30.27 0.90
C ASN A 30 16.34 -29.59 2.00
N TYR A 31 16.98 -29.23 3.13
CA TYR A 31 16.31 -28.72 4.30
C TYR A 31 16.94 -27.43 4.84
N CYS A 32 16.15 -26.69 5.60
CA CYS A 32 16.62 -25.59 6.43
C CYS A 32 15.84 -25.55 7.75
N SER A 33 16.36 -24.84 8.74
CA SER A 33 15.63 -24.60 9.98
C SER A 33 15.53 -23.10 10.24
N MET A 34 14.39 -22.69 10.82
CA MET A 34 14.15 -21.33 11.30
C MET A 34 13.55 -21.42 12.69
N ASN A 35 14.16 -20.75 13.68
CA ASN A 35 13.71 -20.73 15.07
C ASN A 35 13.48 -22.15 15.66
N GLY A 36 14.32 -23.10 15.26
CA GLY A 36 14.25 -24.48 15.75
C GLY A 36 13.20 -25.35 15.04
N VAL A 37 12.52 -24.87 14.00
CA VAL A 37 11.50 -25.57 13.24
C VAL A 37 12.07 -25.99 11.88
N LEU A 38 11.73 -27.19 11.41
CA LEU A 38 12.23 -27.78 10.17
C LEU A 38 11.35 -27.40 8.97
N TYR A 39 11.99 -26.99 7.87
CA TYR A 39 11.37 -26.66 6.60
C TYR A 39 12.06 -27.32 5.42
N SER A 40 11.37 -27.41 4.29
CA SER A 40 12.02 -27.61 3.00
C SER A 40 13.00 -26.47 2.69
N LYS A 41 13.99 -26.71 1.84
CA LYS A 41 15.04 -25.72 1.51
C LYS A 41 14.48 -24.44 0.93
N ASP A 42 13.45 -24.54 0.11
CA ASP A 42 12.71 -23.41 -0.50
C ASP A 42 11.75 -22.72 0.47
N LYS A 43 11.59 -23.28 1.70
CA LYS A 43 10.69 -22.80 2.76
C LYS A 43 9.20 -22.85 2.42
N LYS A 44 8.82 -23.58 1.38
CA LYS A 44 7.42 -23.73 0.99
C LYS A 44 6.67 -24.75 1.82
N LYS A 45 7.39 -25.73 2.39
CA LYS A 45 6.82 -26.75 3.25
C LYS A 45 7.35 -26.62 4.68
N LEU A 46 6.46 -26.55 5.65
CA LEU A 46 6.80 -26.74 7.06
C LEU A 46 6.76 -28.23 7.32
N LEU A 47 7.89 -28.84 7.68
CA LEU A 47 8.05 -30.30 7.74
C LEU A 47 7.93 -30.86 9.17
N LEU A 48 8.43 -30.11 10.17
CA LEU A 48 8.29 -30.54 11.57
C LEU A 48 8.41 -29.35 12.53
N TYR A 49 7.39 -29.16 13.34
CA TYR A 49 7.43 -28.35 14.55
C TYR A 49 7.79 -29.25 15.72
N PRO A 50 8.87 -28.96 16.50
CA PRO A 50 9.32 -29.84 17.58
C PRO A 50 8.27 -30.05 18.66
N PRO A 51 7.92 -31.32 18.99
CA PRO A 51 6.83 -31.62 19.92
C PRO A 51 7.03 -31.10 21.36
N ALA A 52 8.29 -31.02 21.82
CA ALA A 52 8.64 -30.51 23.16
C ALA A 52 9.00 -29.03 23.18
N LYS A 53 8.89 -28.32 22.05
CA LYS A 53 9.09 -26.87 22.00
C LYS A 53 8.09 -26.15 22.91
N LYS A 54 8.59 -25.30 23.83
CA LYS A 54 7.81 -24.72 24.92
C LYS A 54 6.97 -23.50 24.53
N ASP A 55 6.98 -23.11 23.26
CA ASP A 55 6.19 -21.99 22.80
C ASP A 55 4.69 -22.26 22.93
N LYS A 56 3.96 -21.31 23.48
CA LYS A 56 2.49 -21.37 23.58
C LYS A 56 1.81 -20.90 22.28
N GLU A 57 2.52 -20.09 21.49
CA GLU A 57 2.04 -19.54 20.23
C GLU A 57 3.09 -19.73 19.14
N TYR A 58 2.64 -19.99 17.91
CA TYR A 58 3.51 -20.08 16.76
C TYR A 58 2.88 -19.39 15.56
N VAL A 59 3.69 -18.59 14.85
CA VAL A 59 3.31 -17.90 13.62
C VAL A 59 4.04 -18.58 12.47
N ILE A 60 3.28 -19.22 11.57
CA ILE A 60 3.85 -19.79 10.35
C ILE A 60 4.28 -18.65 9.44
N PRO A 61 5.52 -18.66 8.90
CA PRO A 61 6.01 -17.63 8.01
C PRO A 61 5.18 -17.51 6.73
N ASN A 62 5.03 -16.27 6.21
CA ASN A 62 4.46 -16.06 4.89
C ASN A 62 5.30 -16.77 3.82
N GLY A 63 4.63 -17.35 2.81
CA GLY A 63 5.27 -18.12 1.74
C GLY A 63 5.33 -19.60 1.98
N VAL A 64 5.00 -20.09 3.20
CA VAL A 64 4.71 -21.52 3.42
C VAL A 64 3.39 -21.85 2.74
N GLU A 65 3.41 -22.89 1.91
CA GLU A 65 2.25 -23.34 1.11
C GLU A 65 1.61 -24.58 1.72
N THR A 66 2.42 -25.47 2.32
CA THR A 66 1.94 -26.77 2.85
C THR A 66 2.42 -26.99 4.28
N ILE A 67 1.52 -27.49 5.14
CA ILE A 67 1.76 -27.96 6.50
C ILE A 67 1.03 -29.27 6.71
N ASP A 68 1.73 -30.39 6.58
CA ASP A 68 1.15 -31.72 6.73
C ASP A 68 1.80 -32.47 7.89
N TYR A 69 0.98 -33.10 8.77
CA TYR A 69 1.39 -33.87 9.97
C TYR A 69 2.43 -33.18 10.88
N THR A 70 2.67 -31.93 10.69
CA THR A 70 3.82 -31.15 11.20
C THR A 70 3.73 -30.88 12.69
N PHE A 71 2.52 -30.79 13.25
CA PHE A 71 2.26 -30.35 14.62
C PHE A 71 1.80 -31.49 15.54
N SER A 72 2.15 -32.72 15.21
CA SER A 72 1.79 -33.89 16.02
C SER A 72 2.42 -33.79 17.42
N ASN A 73 1.61 -34.06 18.43
CA ASN A 73 2.03 -34.13 19.84
C ASN A 73 2.66 -32.83 20.42
N CYS A 74 2.36 -31.67 19.87
CA CYS A 74 2.86 -30.37 20.33
C CYS A 74 2.14 -29.91 21.60
N LYS A 75 2.41 -30.54 22.74
CA LYS A 75 1.65 -30.40 24.00
C LYS A 75 1.63 -28.97 24.59
N TYR A 76 2.62 -28.13 24.29
CA TYR A 76 2.69 -26.77 24.82
C TYR A 76 2.00 -25.73 23.95
N LEU A 77 1.85 -26.02 22.65
CA LEU A 77 1.25 -25.09 21.70
C LEU A 77 -0.27 -24.93 21.97
N LYS A 78 -0.72 -23.69 22.11
CA LYS A 78 -2.13 -23.34 22.37
C LYS A 78 -2.73 -22.51 21.24
N THR A 79 -1.89 -21.80 20.48
CA THR A 79 -2.32 -20.94 19.41
C THR A 79 -1.39 -21.08 18.21
N ILE A 80 -1.97 -21.16 17.03
CA ILE A 80 -1.22 -21.13 15.78
C ILE A 80 -1.78 -20.04 14.86
N THR A 81 -0.90 -19.29 14.23
CA THR A 81 -1.27 -18.32 13.17
C THR A 81 -0.86 -18.90 11.83
N ILE A 82 -1.84 -19.09 10.95
CA ILE A 82 -1.65 -19.67 9.62
C ILE A 82 -1.85 -18.56 8.57
N PRO A 83 -0.83 -18.25 7.76
CA PRO A 83 -0.93 -17.22 6.73
C PRO A 83 -1.81 -17.68 5.56
N SER A 84 -2.27 -16.74 4.74
CA SER A 84 -3.09 -17.02 3.56
C SER A 84 -2.34 -17.74 2.43
N SER A 85 -1.02 -17.85 2.52
CA SER A 85 -0.21 -18.64 1.57
C SER A 85 -0.33 -20.13 1.77
N VAL A 86 -0.79 -20.59 2.95
CA VAL A 86 -1.05 -22.00 3.21
C VAL A 86 -2.38 -22.37 2.59
N ASP A 87 -2.35 -23.22 1.59
CA ASP A 87 -3.53 -23.74 0.88
C ASP A 87 -3.81 -25.22 1.22
N ASP A 88 -2.78 -25.95 1.68
CA ASP A 88 -2.89 -27.34 2.11
C ASP A 88 -2.41 -27.51 3.58
N ILE A 89 -3.33 -28.00 4.43
CA ILE A 89 -3.08 -28.34 5.83
C ILE A 89 -3.04 -29.88 6.01
N GLY A 90 -3.10 -30.63 4.91
CA GLY A 90 -3.23 -32.06 4.93
C GLY A 90 -4.60 -32.55 5.43
N ASN A 91 -4.96 -33.76 5.06
CA ASN A 91 -6.20 -34.40 5.49
C ASN A 91 -6.03 -35.08 6.87
N SER A 92 -5.43 -34.41 7.84
CA SER A 92 -5.25 -35.01 9.18
C SER A 92 -6.58 -35.07 9.93
N LEU A 93 -7.45 -35.96 9.47
CA LEU A 93 -8.59 -36.42 10.25
C LEU A 93 -8.13 -37.31 11.44
N ASP A 94 -6.84 -37.61 11.53
CA ASP A 94 -6.25 -38.41 12.57
C ASP A 94 -5.68 -37.55 13.70
N VAL A 95 -5.65 -38.16 14.89
CA VAL A 95 -5.19 -37.64 16.20
C VAL A 95 -3.77 -36.96 16.21
N ALA A 96 -3.17 -36.77 15.06
CA ALA A 96 -1.80 -36.30 14.87
C ALA A 96 -1.67 -34.89 14.24
N GLY A 97 -2.78 -34.21 13.95
CA GLY A 97 -2.78 -32.90 13.28
C GLY A 97 -2.56 -31.69 14.20
N ILE A 98 -2.75 -30.51 13.65
CA ILE A 98 -2.69 -29.24 14.39
C ILE A 98 -3.72 -29.26 15.53
N GLY A 99 -3.27 -28.95 16.75
CA GLY A 99 -4.14 -28.87 17.92
C GLY A 99 -4.44 -30.19 18.59
N TYR A 100 -3.75 -31.28 18.22
CA TYR A 100 -3.86 -32.59 18.85
C TYR A 100 -2.59 -32.99 19.60
N CYS A 101 -2.78 -33.57 20.82
CA CYS A 101 -1.74 -34.19 21.62
C CYS A 101 -2.42 -35.27 22.51
N ASN A 102 -2.37 -36.53 22.10
CA ASN A 102 -3.14 -37.61 22.75
C ASN A 102 -4.64 -37.25 22.85
N GLY A 103 -5.20 -36.68 21.79
CA GLY A 103 -6.53 -36.08 21.73
C GLY A 103 -6.50 -34.58 21.45
N LYS A 104 -7.69 -33.99 21.23
CA LYS A 104 -7.85 -32.57 20.96
C LYS A 104 -7.41 -31.73 22.14
N ILE A 105 -6.56 -30.73 21.92
CA ILE A 105 -6.11 -29.79 22.97
C ILE A 105 -7.27 -28.85 23.31
N PRO A 106 -7.76 -28.84 24.55
CA PRO A 106 -8.85 -27.95 24.94
C PRO A 106 -8.46 -26.46 24.75
N GLY A 107 -9.37 -25.70 24.13
CA GLY A 107 -9.19 -24.26 23.90
C GLY A 107 -8.12 -23.91 22.87
N PHE A 108 -7.64 -24.85 22.06
CA PHE A 108 -6.68 -24.57 20.99
C PHE A 108 -7.28 -23.58 19.99
N THR A 109 -6.48 -22.57 19.63
CA THR A 109 -6.94 -21.47 18.79
C THR A 109 -6.15 -21.41 17.49
N ILE A 110 -6.86 -21.33 16.37
CA ILE A 110 -6.30 -21.12 15.04
C ILE A 110 -6.59 -19.68 14.63
N LYS A 111 -5.54 -18.89 14.38
CA LYS A 111 -5.63 -17.54 13.82
C LYS A 111 -5.37 -17.61 12.31
N GLY A 112 -6.23 -17.00 11.50
CA GLY A 112 -6.09 -17.02 10.04
C GLY A 112 -7.00 -16.02 9.35
N TYR A 113 -7.00 -16.05 8.02
CA TYR A 113 -7.85 -15.16 7.23
C TYR A 113 -9.11 -15.87 6.79
N LYS A 114 -10.20 -15.12 6.63
CA LYS A 114 -11.48 -15.63 6.11
C LYS A 114 -11.29 -16.23 4.71
N GLY A 115 -11.94 -17.38 4.46
CA GLY A 115 -11.89 -18.08 3.17
C GLY A 115 -10.64 -18.92 2.93
N THR A 116 -9.69 -18.98 3.88
CA THR A 116 -8.44 -19.73 3.76
C THR A 116 -8.54 -21.18 4.27
N ALA A 117 -7.49 -21.96 4.01
CA ALA A 117 -7.36 -23.32 4.57
C ALA A 117 -7.42 -23.31 6.10
N ALA A 118 -6.91 -22.29 6.77
CA ALA A 118 -6.97 -22.12 8.22
C ALA A 118 -8.40 -22.09 8.76
N GLU A 119 -9.30 -21.32 8.14
CA GLU A 119 -10.70 -21.27 8.54
C GLU A 119 -11.40 -22.59 8.27
N ARG A 120 -11.18 -23.19 7.11
CA ARG A 120 -11.76 -24.51 6.77
C ARG A 120 -11.31 -25.59 7.74
N TYR A 121 -10.02 -25.65 8.04
CA TYR A 121 -9.46 -26.62 8.99
C TYR A 121 -10.05 -26.44 10.40
N ALA A 122 -10.09 -25.20 10.90
CA ALA A 122 -10.63 -24.90 12.22
C ALA A 122 -12.11 -25.34 12.32
N ARG A 123 -12.92 -25.00 11.32
CA ARG A 123 -14.33 -25.38 11.28
C ARG A 123 -14.54 -26.91 11.19
N ASN A 124 -13.80 -27.58 10.31
CA ASN A 124 -13.95 -29.03 10.10
C ASN A 124 -13.51 -29.84 11.32
N ASN A 125 -12.62 -29.30 12.15
CA ASN A 125 -12.11 -29.93 13.35
C ASN A 125 -12.65 -29.32 14.65
N ASP A 126 -13.63 -28.40 14.56
CA ASP A 126 -14.26 -27.71 15.70
C ASP A 126 -13.23 -27.09 16.66
N PHE A 127 -12.30 -26.30 16.11
CA PHE A 127 -11.37 -25.46 16.85
C PHE A 127 -11.85 -24.01 16.91
N ASN A 128 -11.40 -23.28 17.93
CA ASN A 128 -11.60 -21.84 17.99
C ASN A 128 -10.89 -21.17 16.82
N PHE A 129 -11.63 -20.40 16.02
CA PHE A 129 -11.07 -19.61 14.93
C PHE A 129 -11.08 -18.12 15.25
N VAL A 130 -9.92 -17.48 15.16
CA VAL A 130 -9.78 -16.03 15.28
C VAL A 130 -9.43 -15.45 13.91
N GLN A 131 -10.37 -14.73 13.33
CA GLN A 131 -10.17 -14.09 12.02
C GLN A 131 -9.18 -12.95 12.11
N LEU A 132 -8.11 -13.04 11.34
CA LEU A 132 -7.15 -11.95 11.14
C LEU A 132 -7.70 -10.92 10.15
N GLN A 133 -7.35 -9.66 10.39
CA GLN A 133 -7.71 -8.56 9.51
C GLN A 133 -6.56 -8.25 8.56
N ILE A 134 -6.86 -8.17 7.27
CA ILE A 134 -5.91 -7.67 6.29
C ILE A 134 -5.83 -6.15 6.46
N VAL A 135 -4.67 -5.65 6.87
CA VAL A 135 -4.45 -4.23 7.09
C VAL A 135 -3.84 -3.54 5.87
N PRO A 136 -4.07 -2.24 5.67
CA PRO A 136 -3.41 -1.49 4.61
C PRO A 136 -1.89 -1.58 4.66
N THR A 137 -1.26 -1.92 3.54
CA THR A 137 0.20 -1.92 3.38
C THR A 137 0.70 -0.63 2.76
N SER A 138 -0.13 0.01 1.92
CA SER A 138 0.14 1.30 1.30
C SER A 138 -1.15 2.02 0.92
N VAL A 139 -1.03 3.29 0.59
CA VAL A 139 -2.05 4.13 -0.05
C VAL A 139 -1.40 4.91 -1.18
N ALA A 140 -2.11 5.08 -2.30
CA ALA A 140 -1.67 5.87 -3.43
C ALA A 140 -2.70 6.94 -3.78
N LEU A 141 -2.25 8.03 -4.39
CA LEU A 141 -3.10 9.07 -4.96
C LEU A 141 -3.11 8.98 -6.48
N ASN A 142 -4.22 9.37 -7.09
CA ASN A 142 -4.34 9.47 -8.55
C ASN A 142 -3.50 10.61 -9.17
N LYS A 143 -3.02 11.55 -8.33
CA LYS A 143 -2.13 12.65 -8.72
C LYS A 143 -1.13 12.93 -7.60
N THR A 144 0.13 13.18 -7.96
CA THR A 144 1.21 13.58 -7.05
C THR A 144 1.48 15.09 -7.10
N THR A 145 0.99 15.75 -8.17
CA THR A 145 1.02 17.21 -8.35
C THR A 145 -0.34 17.68 -8.86
N LEU A 146 -0.73 18.88 -8.50
CA LEU A 146 -1.99 19.50 -8.89
C LEU A 146 -1.81 21.01 -8.96
N THR A 147 -2.08 21.61 -10.13
CA THR A 147 -2.13 23.06 -10.30
C THR A 147 -3.59 23.49 -10.45
N LEU A 148 -4.00 24.49 -9.72
CA LEU A 148 -5.33 25.08 -9.74
C LEU A 148 -5.28 26.58 -9.76
N ASP A 149 -6.19 27.18 -10.50
CA ASP A 149 -6.45 28.61 -10.39
C ASP A 149 -7.17 28.93 -9.07
N THR A 150 -6.94 30.12 -8.53
CA THR A 150 -7.65 30.60 -7.34
C THR A 150 -9.17 30.46 -7.50
N GLY A 151 -9.83 29.91 -6.48
CA GLY A 151 -11.26 29.63 -6.47
C GLY A 151 -11.70 28.32 -7.14
N LYS A 152 -10.80 27.62 -7.84
CA LYS A 152 -11.11 26.35 -8.48
C LYS A 152 -10.94 25.17 -7.53
N THR A 153 -11.56 24.06 -7.91
CA THR A 153 -11.52 22.81 -7.13
C THR A 153 -11.13 21.61 -7.99
N SER A 154 -10.55 20.60 -7.36
CA SER A 154 -10.27 19.30 -7.99
C SER A 154 -10.37 18.20 -6.93
N THR A 155 -10.70 16.97 -7.34
CA THR A 155 -10.80 15.84 -6.42
C THR A 155 -9.61 14.90 -6.58
N LEU A 156 -8.90 14.68 -5.48
CA LEU A 156 -7.92 13.61 -5.34
C LEU A 156 -8.63 12.32 -4.94
N LYS A 157 -8.20 11.22 -5.53
CA LYS A 157 -8.70 9.88 -5.19
C LYS A 157 -7.59 9.08 -4.53
N ALA A 158 -7.88 8.52 -3.35
CA ALA A 158 -6.98 7.61 -2.65
C ALA A 158 -7.33 6.15 -2.97
N THR A 159 -6.32 5.34 -3.25
CA THR A 159 -6.44 3.89 -3.42
C THR A 159 -5.63 3.21 -2.34
N VAL A 160 -6.28 2.42 -1.50
CA VAL A 160 -5.66 1.66 -0.40
C VAL A 160 -5.32 0.25 -0.88
N TYR A 161 -4.13 -0.20 -0.58
CA TYR A 161 -3.65 -1.54 -0.90
C TYR A 161 -3.37 -2.36 0.37
N PRO A 162 -3.61 -3.69 0.32
CA PRO A 162 -4.26 -4.40 -0.77
C PRO A 162 -5.76 -4.06 -0.86
N SER A 163 -6.39 -4.34 -2.01
CA SER A 163 -7.80 -3.98 -2.28
C SER A 163 -8.79 -4.65 -1.33
N ASN A 164 -8.42 -5.77 -0.71
CA ASN A 164 -9.20 -6.49 0.30
C ASN A 164 -8.86 -6.10 1.75
N ALA A 165 -8.14 -4.99 1.97
CA ALA A 165 -7.90 -4.47 3.32
C ALA A 165 -9.23 -4.20 4.05
N ALA A 166 -9.32 -4.64 5.30
CA ALA A 166 -10.54 -4.59 6.09
C ALA A 166 -10.97 -3.16 6.44
N ASN A 167 -10.01 -2.28 6.70
CA ASN A 167 -10.27 -0.87 6.98
C ASN A 167 -9.55 0.01 5.96
N LYS A 168 -10.31 0.58 5.03
CA LYS A 168 -9.81 1.50 3.99
C LYS A 168 -10.08 2.96 4.30
N LYS A 169 -10.56 3.28 5.50
CA LYS A 169 -10.80 4.68 5.91
C LYS A 169 -9.51 5.47 5.86
N CYS A 170 -9.60 6.65 5.25
CA CYS A 170 -8.51 7.60 5.14
C CYS A 170 -8.90 8.94 5.73
N THR A 171 -7.92 9.66 6.25
CA THR A 171 -8.03 11.06 6.66
C THR A 171 -7.18 11.92 5.75
N TRP A 172 -7.61 13.17 5.52
CA TRP A 172 -6.95 14.11 4.66
C TRP A 172 -6.48 15.33 5.45
N ARG A 173 -5.34 15.88 5.06
CA ARG A 173 -4.78 17.09 5.65
C ARG A 173 -4.09 17.93 4.59
N SER A 174 -4.22 19.25 4.69
CA SER A 174 -3.40 20.23 3.98
C SER A 174 -2.34 20.78 4.92
N SER A 175 -1.13 20.99 4.41
CA SER A 175 -0.03 21.64 5.15
C SER A 175 -0.24 23.15 5.28
N ASN A 176 -1.01 23.76 4.36
CA ASN A 176 -1.32 25.19 4.35
C ASN A 176 -2.77 25.40 3.90
N THR A 177 -3.66 25.60 4.87
CA THR A 177 -5.09 25.79 4.63
C THR A 177 -5.46 27.20 4.16
N SER A 178 -4.53 28.15 4.20
CA SER A 178 -4.69 29.48 3.60
C SER A 178 -4.62 29.42 2.08
N ASP A 179 -3.71 28.60 1.53
CA ASP A 179 -3.52 28.46 0.09
C ASP A 179 -4.49 27.42 -0.49
N ALA A 180 -4.58 26.25 0.11
CA ALA A 180 -5.47 25.19 -0.35
C ALA A 180 -6.05 24.37 0.82
N THR A 181 -7.35 24.11 0.79
CA THR A 181 -8.03 23.19 1.72
C THR A 181 -8.36 21.88 1.05
N ILE A 182 -8.58 20.85 1.87
CA ILE A 182 -9.09 19.55 1.42
C ILE A 182 -10.17 19.08 2.38
N ASP A 183 -11.26 18.50 1.85
CA ASP A 183 -12.33 17.90 2.64
C ASP A 183 -12.14 16.38 2.82
N SER A 184 -13.05 15.76 3.57
CA SER A 184 -13.06 14.31 3.84
C SER A 184 -13.24 13.44 2.59
N ASN A 185 -13.74 14.01 1.49
CA ASN A 185 -13.97 13.32 0.21
C ASN A 185 -12.80 13.49 -0.77
N GLY A 186 -11.73 14.19 -0.34
CA GLY A 186 -10.58 14.47 -1.18
C GLY A 186 -10.74 15.65 -2.14
N LYS A 187 -11.80 16.49 -1.96
CA LYS A 187 -11.98 17.70 -2.75
C LYS A 187 -11.04 18.79 -2.27
N VAL A 188 -10.08 19.14 -3.11
CA VAL A 188 -9.16 20.27 -2.93
C VAL A 188 -9.84 21.54 -3.39
N THR A 189 -9.75 22.62 -2.58
CA THR A 189 -10.23 23.95 -2.92
C THR A 189 -9.03 24.93 -2.87
N ALA A 190 -8.71 25.55 -4.00
CA ALA A 190 -7.70 26.59 -4.10
C ALA A 190 -8.24 27.92 -3.56
N LYS A 191 -7.55 28.53 -2.57
CA LYS A 191 -8.01 29.77 -1.91
C LYS A 191 -7.20 30.98 -2.31
N GLN A 192 -5.89 30.94 -2.09
CA GLN A 192 -5.00 32.04 -2.46
C GLN A 192 -3.74 31.49 -3.11
N VAL A 193 -3.04 32.35 -3.84
CA VAL A 193 -1.79 32.01 -4.55
C VAL A 193 -0.75 31.51 -3.56
N GLY A 194 -0.20 30.34 -3.85
CA GLY A 194 0.80 29.71 -2.99
C GLY A 194 0.90 28.20 -3.21
N THR A 195 1.45 27.51 -2.24
CA THR A 195 1.63 26.05 -2.32
C THR A 195 1.21 25.34 -1.04
N ALA A 196 0.62 24.19 -1.18
CA ALA A 196 0.28 23.32 -0.07
C ALA A 196 0.56 21.86 -0.41
N THR A 197 1.03 21.08 0.55
CA THR A 197 1.08 19.62 0.43
C THR A 197 -0.18 19.02 1.04
N VAL A 198 -0.97 18.36 0.20
CA VAL A 198 -2.11 17.57 0.65
C VAL A 198 -1.65 16.15 0.92
N THR A 199 -1.94 15.65 2.12
CA THR A 199 -1.57 14.29 2.56
C THR A 199 -2.81 13.50 2.92
N VAL A 200 -2.91 12.27 2.40
CA VAL A 200 -3.85 11.25 2.84
C VAL A 200 -3.17 10.27 3.78
N LYS A 201 -3.88 9.84 4.82
CA LYS A 201 -3.36 8.88 5.81
C LYS A 201 -4.41 7.82 6.13
N THR A 202 -4.03 6.54 6.06
CA THR A 202 -4.86 5.40 6.49
C THR A 202 -4.90 5.30 8.01
N ALA A 203 -5.88 4.56 8.55
CA ALA A 203 -6.02 4.34 9.98
C ALA A 203 -4.77 3.74 10.66
N ASN A 204 -4.00 2.91 9.94
CA ASN A 204 -2.76 2.30 10.42
C ASN A 204 -1.49 3.09 10.01
N GLY A 205 -1.64 4.36 9.58
CA GLY A 205 -0.54 5.30 9.43
C GLY A 205 0.15 5.35 8.07
N LYS A 206 -0.30 4.60 7.04
CA LYS A 206 0.26 4.69 5.68
C LYS A 206 -0.15 6.00 5.05
N THR A 207 0.75 6.67 4.34
CA THR A 207 0.53 8.01 3.77
C THR A 207 0.88 8.10 2.30
N ALA A 208 0.21 9.02 1.59
CA ALA A 208 0.60 9.51 0.27
C ALA A 208 0.31 11.00 0.18
N SER A 209 1.06 11.72 -0.66
CA SER A 209 0.96 13.18 -0.74
C SER A 209 0.85 13.68 -2.18
N CYS A 210 0.23 14.83 -2.35
CA CYS A 210 0.11 15.59 -3.58
C CYS A 210 0.53 17.05 -3.32
N ASN A 211 1.45 17.56 -4.12
CA ASN A 211 1.83 18.98 -4.08
C ASN A 211 0.82 19.81 -4.89
N VAL A 212 0.16 20.74 -4.23
CA VAL A 212 -0.84 21.63 -4.81
C VAL A 212 -0.20 23.00 -5.00
N THR A 213 -0.25 23.51 -6.24
CA THR A 213 0.13 24.89 -6.58
C THR A 213 -1.13 25.66 -6.93
N VAL A 214 -1.37 26.75 -6.25
CA VAL A 214 -2.46 27.69 -6.56
C VAL A 214 -1.87 28.90 -7.29
N GLN A 215 -2.38 29.18 -8.48
CA GLN A 215 -1.95 30.28 -9.32
C GLN A 215 -3.03 31.37 -9.44
N ALA A 216 -2.59 32.60 -9.69
CA ALA A 216 -3.51 33.70 -9.93
C ALA A 216 -4.13 33.61 -11.33
N VAL A 217 -5.39 34.00 -11.43
CA VAL A 217 -6.10 34.17 -12.70
C VAL A 217 -6.01 35.65 -13.11
N PRO A 218 -5.73 35.99 -14.38
CA PRO A 218 -5.82 37.33 -14.88
C PRO A 218 -7.24 37.89 -14.68
N THR A 219 -7.32 39.07 -14.09
CA THR A 219 -8.57 39.83 -13.94
C THR A 219 -8.70 40.96 -14.95
N SER A 220 -7.56 41.47 -15.43
CA SER A 220 -7.52 42.50 -16.48
C SER A 220 -6.21 42.47 -17.25
N VAL A 221 -6.26 43.02 -18.46
CA VAL A 221 -5.10 43.36 -19.28
C VAL A 221 -5.24 44.80 -19.76
N SER A 222 -4.18 45.56 -19.70
CA SER A 222 -4.12 46.92 -20.25
C SER A 222 -2.88 47.08 -21.14
N LEU A 223 -2.97 48.02 -22.07
CA LEU A 223 -1.85 48.39 -22.92
C LEU A 223 -1.29 49.72 -22.43
N ASN A 224 0.02 49.93 -22.67
CA ASN A 224 0.70 51.21 -22.38
C ASN A 224 0.16 52.38 -23.23
N LYS A 225 -0.55 52.07 -24.35
CA LYS A 225 -1.26 53.06 -25.15
C LYS A 225 -2.59 52.47 -25.65
N THR A 226 -3.66 53.26 -25.57
CA THR A 226 -5.00 52.95 -26.07
C THR A 226 -5.25 53.54 -27.48
N SER A 227 -4.44 54.50 -27.89
CA SER A 227 -4.40 55.05 -29.23
C SER A 227 -2.94 55.26 -29.65
N LEU A 228 -2.65 55.08 -30.94
CA LEU A 228 -1.32 55.19 -31.51
C LEU A 228 -1.45 55.67 -32.97
N THR A 229 -0.74 56.75 -33.28
CA THR A 229 -0.57 57.23 -34.65
C THR A 229 0.86 56.98 -35.08
N LEU A 230 1.06 56.38 -36.25
CA LEU A 230 2.37 56.10 -36.83
C LEU A 230 2.43 56.62 -38.26
N ASP A 231 3.54 57.20 -38.61
CA ASP A 231 3.87 57.48 -40.02
C ASP A 231 4.16 56.19 -40.76
N VAL A 232 3.91 56.14 -42.04
CA VAL A 232 4.18 55.00 -42.90
C VAL A 232 5.65 54.57 -42.77
N GLY A 233 5.88 53.28 -42.52
CA GLY A 233 7.21 52.69 -42.32
C GLY A 233 7.81 52.89 -40.93
N LYS A 234 7.13 53.54 -40.00
CA LYS A 234 7.54 53.63 -38.60
C LYS A 234 6.93 52.49 -37.80
N SER A 235 7.49 52.19 -36.65
CA SER A 235 7.01 51.15 -35.78
C SER A 235 6.98 51.60 -34.32
N TYR A 236 6.13 50.99 -33.53
CA TYR A 236 6.04 51.18 -32.08
C TYR A 236 5.75 49.84 -31.37
N THR A 237 6.36 49.61 -30.23
CA THR A 237 6.08 48.42 -29.44
C THR A 237 5.08 48.73 -28.36
N LEU A 238 3.91 48.12 -28.46
CA LEU A 238 2.92 48.10 -27.39
C LEU A 238 3.37 47.13 -26.29
N THR A 239 3.26 47.54 -25.05
CA THR A 239 3.50 46.69 -23.90
C THR A 239 2.19 46.47 -23.16
N LYS A 240 2.02 45.27 -22.66
CA LYS A 240 0.84 44.86 -21.86
C LYS A 240 1.19 44.83 -20.39
N THR A 241 0.21 45.17 -19.56
CA THR A 241 0.23 44.93 -18.12
C THR A 241 -0.95 44.01 -17.77
N VAL A 242 -0.67 42.92 -17.07
CA VAL A 242 -1.67 41.97 -16.60
C VAL A 242 -1.85 42.18 -15.09
N SER A 243 -3.07 42.16 -14.65
CA SER A 243 -3.40 42.26 -13.22
C SER A 243 -4.12 40.98 -12.77
N PRO A 244 -3.75 40.39 -11.63
CA PRO A 244 -2.56 40.72 -10.82
C PRO A 244 -1.28 40.31 -11.56
N SER A 245 -0.15 40.98 -11.24
CA SER A 245 1.12 40.81 -11.95
C SER A 245 1.71 39.40 -11.90
N ASN A 246 1.31 38.59 -10.93
CA ASN A 246 1.69 37.17 -10.76
C ASN A 246 0.73 36.21 -11.45
N ALA A 247 -0.24 36.69 -12.22
CA ALA A 247 -1.16 35.81 -12.95
C ALA A 247 -0.43 35.09 -14.08
N VAL A 248 -0.66 33.76 -14.16
CA VAL A 248 -0.16 32.92 -15.24
C VAL A 248 -1.14 33.00 -16.40
N THR A 249 -0.69 33.47 -17.55
CA THR A 249 -1.54 33.61 -18.73
C THR A 249 -0.74 33.49 -20.03
N SER A 250 -1.41 33.03 -21.08
CA SER A 250 -0.98 33.18 -22.46
C SER A 250 -1.79 34.27 -23.14
N TYR A 251 -1.20 34.95 -24.11
CA TYR A 251 -1.87 35.98 -24.88
C TYR A 251 -1.38 35.96 -26.33
N THR A 252 -2.22 36.47 -27.21
CA THR A 252 -1.92 36.69 -28.62
C THR A 252 -2.18 38.12 -28.99
N TRP A 253 -1.43 38.61 -30.01
CA TRP A 253 -1.64 39.90 -30.60
C TRP A 253 -2.32 39.70 -31.96
N SER A 254 -3.24 40.58 -32.30
CA SER A 254 -3.90 40.57 -33.60
C SER A 254 -4.25 41.99 -34.04
N SER A 255 -4.20 42.26 -35.32
CA SER A 255 -4.72 43.47 -35.94
C SER A 255 -6.04 43.16 -36.64
N SER A 256 -7.02 44.04 -36.49
CA SER A 256 -8.31 43.95 -37.21
C SER A 256 -8.20 44.29 -38.67
N ASN A 257 -7.15 45.04 -39.07
CA ASN A 257 -6.89 45.34 -40.47
C ASN A 257 -5.37 45.38 -40.73
N THR A 258 -4.88 44.25 -41.25
CA THR A 258 -3.47 44.04 -41.54
C THR A 258 -2.95 44.85 -42.75
N SER A 259 -3.86 45.44 -43.55
CA SER A 259 -3.49 46.35 -44.63
C SER A 259 -3.14 47.76 -44.14
N VAL A 260 -3.59 48.10 -42.94
CA VAL A 260 -3.29 49.39 -42.27
C VAL A 260 -2.10 49.27 -41.32
N ALA A 261 -2.13 48.24 -40.46
CA ALA A 261 -1.06 47.98 -39.51
C ALA A 261 -1.00 46.51 -39.17
N THR A 262 0.20 45.96 -39.04
CA THR A 262 0.45 44.61 -38.53
C THR A 262 0.98 44.67 -37.11
N VAL A 263 0.83 43.56 -36.36
CA VAL A 263 1.43 43.44 -35.04
C VAL A 263 2.07 42.03 -34.90
N ASP A 264 3.30 42.01 -34.42
CA ASP A 264 4.02 40.76 -34.18
C ASP A 264 3.73 40.17 -32.79
N LYS A 265 4.26 38.98 -32.55
CA LYS A 265 4.10 38.25 -31.26
C LYS A 265 4.66 39.00 -30.03
N ASN A 266 5.52 40.03 -30.27
CA ASN A 266 6.12 40.81 -29.20
C ASN A 266 5.37 42.14 -29.00
N GLY A 267 4.28 42.39 -29.72
CA GLY A 267 3.51 43.63 -29.66
C GLY A 267 4.07 44.76 -30.52
N LYS A 268 5.02 44.50 -31.43
CA LYS A 268 5.55 45.51 -32.35
C LYS A 268 4.53 45.75 -33.46
N VAL A 269 4.01 46.98 -33.50
CA VAL A 269 3.10 47.46 -34.53
C VAL A 269 3.93 48.14 -35.62
N ILE A 270 3.60 47.82 -36.87
CA ILE A 270 4.25 48.35 -38.06
C ILE A 270 3.18 48.85 -39.02
#